data_8f9934e4859b04a54d88ba2714841e1f
#
_entry.id   8f9934e4859b04a54d88ba2714841e1f
#
_cell.length_a   1.000
_cell.length_b   1.000
_cell.length_c   1.000
_cell.angle_alpha   90.00
_cell.angle_beta   90.00
_cell.angle_gamma   90.00
#
_symmetry.space_group_name_H-M   'P 1'
#
loop_
_entity.id
_entity.type
_entity.pdbx_description
1 polymer ?
#
loop_
_entity_poly.entity_id
_entity_poly.type
_entity_poly.pdbx_seq_one_letter_code
_entity_poly.pdbx_strand_id
1 'polypeptide(L)'
;MFNEPTTYYLIKGILQAENDSKQRLGQKFAESLRLKPGPSGPDDGVDGSTCFLGRKIHFQSKLSANFLSKDEARKYYSDIKYHMADISIMLAGVGYKETFLDRLFGHPDINSVVIHLLTLQDLFERSNKFQNALKDLPTLENLDNILRFP
;
A
#
# COMPACT_ATOMS: atom_id res chain seq x y z
N MET A 1 -16.54 11.75 -8.94
CA MET A 1 -15.35 11.43 -9.75
C MET A 1 -14.33 12.54 -9.64
N PHE A 2 -13.07 12.19 -9.47
CA PHE A 2 -12.02 13.19 -9.43
C PHE A 2 -11.86 13.86 -10.80
N ASN A 3 -11.56 15.14 -10.78
CA ASN A 3 -11.15 15.85 -11.97
C ASN A 3 -9.74 15.36 -12.33
N GLU A 4 -9.58 14.78 -13.52
CA GLU A 4 -8.29 14.26 -13.97
C GLU A 4 -7.13 15.24 -13.84
N PRO A 5 -7.27 16.53 -14.24
CA PRO A 5 -6.17 17.49 -14.05
C PRO A 5 -5.79 17.66 -12.58
N THR A 6 -6.76 17.67 -11.67
CA THR A 6 -6.49 17.79 -10.24
C THR A 6 -5.72 16.56 -9.72
N THR A 7 -6.16 15.37 -10.08
CA THR A 7 -5.47 14.14 -9.70
C THR A 7 -4.04 14.14 -10.23
N TYR A 8 -3.86 14.50 -11.49
CA TYR A 8 -2.54 14.58 -12.10
C TYR A 8 -1.58 15.47 -11.31
N TYR A 9 -2.03 16.68 -10.96
CA TYR A 9 -1.17 17.63 -10.23
C TYR A 9 -0.89 17.20 -8.82
N LEU A 10 -1.84 16.56 -8.14
CA LEU A 10 -1.61 15.99 -6.81
C LEU A 10 -0.53 14.93 -6.85
N ILE A 11 -0.64 14.01 -7.78
CA ILE A 11 0.35 12.93 -7.93
C ILE A 11 1.71 13.51 -8.26
N LYS A 12 1.76 14.43 -9.22
CA LYS A 12 3.02 15.08 -9.62
C LYS A 12 3.70 15.77 -8.43
N GLY A 13 2.92 16.47 -7.61
CA GLY A 13 3.45 17.13 -6.41
C GLY A 13 4.03 16.14 -5.41
N ILE A 14 3.34 15.03 -5.20
CA ILE A 14 3.83 13.98 -4.30
C ILE A 14 5.13 13.37 -4.84
N LEU A 15 5.18 13.06 -6.12
CA LEU A 15 6.36 12.43 -6.71
C LEU A 15 7.58 13.33 -6.70
N GLN A 16 7.40 14.64 -6.68
CA GLN A 16 8.48 15.63 -6.64
C GLN A 16 8.88 16.00 -5.20
N ALA A 17 8.17 15.51 -4.20
CA ALA A 17 8.48 15.81 -2.81
C ALA A 17 9.79 15.15 -2.36
N GLU A 18 10.36 15.68 -1.30
CA GLU A 18 11.56 15.09 -0.70
C GLU A 18 11.24 13.74 -0.05
N ASN A 19 12.26 12.91 0.12
CA ASN A 19 12.09 11.56 0.67
C ASN A 19 11.43 11.56 2.05
N ASP A 20 11.81 12.49 2.92
CA ASP A 20 11.20 12.59 4.26
C ASP A 20 9.71 12.89 4.17
N SER A 21 9.32 13.77 3.24
CA SER A 21 7.91 14.09 3.01
C SER A 21 7.16 12.88 2.48
N LYS A 22 7.77 12.13 1.55
CA LYS A 22 7.16 10.91 1.00
C LYS A 22 6.97 9.86 2.08
N GLN A 23 7.92 9.72 2.99
CA GLN A 23 7.81 8.77 4.09
C GLN A 23 6.68 9.14 5.03
N ARG A 24 6.56 10.43 5.37
CA ARG A 24 5.45 10.89 6.20
C ARG A 24 4.10 10.69 5.51
N LEU A 25 4.06 10.88 4.18
CA LEU A 25 2.84 10.60 3.40
C LEU A 25 2.48 9.12 3.46
N GLY A 26 3.47 8.23 3.36
CA GLY A 26 3.24 6.80 3.49
C GLY A 26 2.59 6.46 4.82
N GLN A 27 3.07 7.04 5.91
CA GLN A 27 2.49 6.86 7.24
C GLN A 27 1.07 7.41 7.31
N LYS A 28 0.81 8.56 6.70
CA LYS A 28 -0.54 9.14 6.66
C LYS A 28 -1.50 8.29 5.84
N PHE A 29 -1.04 7.73 4.73
CA PHE A 29 -1.86 6.81 3.96
C PHE A 29 -2.19 5.57 4.78
N ALA A 30 -1.23 5.03 5.53
CA ALA A 30 -1.50 3.92 6.44
C ALA A 30 -2.58 4.27 7.45
N GLU A 31 -2.49 5.44 8.08
CA GLU A 31 -3.51 5.89 9.01
C GLU A 31 -4.88 6.03 8.36
N SER A 32 -4.94 6.56 7.15
CA SER A 32 -6.21 6.70 6.42
C SER A 32 -6.84 5.35 6.10
N LEU A 33 -6.03 4.31 5.99
CA LEU A 33 -6.48 2.94 5.79
C LEU A 33 -6.75 2.20 7.11
N ARG A 34 -6.71 2.91 8.23
CA ARG A 34 -6.92 2.36 9.58
C ARG A 34 -5.84 1.36 9.99
N LEU A 35 -4.64 1.57 9.51
CA LEU A 35 -3.48 0.79 9.90
C LEU A 35 -2.65 1.59 10.91
N LYS A 36 -1.93 0.88 11.76
CA LYS A 36 -1.00 1.52 12.67
C LYS A 36 0.24 1.96 11.87
N PRO A 37 0.63 3.24 11.90
CA PRO A 37 1.81 3.68 11.16
C PRO A 37 3.07 2.97 11.62
N GLY A 38 3.99 2.73 10.67
CA GLY A 38 5.30 2.20 10.96
C GLY A 38 6.21 3.22 11.60
N PRO A 39 7.44 2.82 11.98
CA PRO A 39 8.39 3.72 12.60
C PRO A 39 8.84 4.83 11.65
N SER A 40 9.28 5.95 12.23
CA SER A 40 9.89 7.03 11.46
C SER A 40 11.35 6.66 11.11
N GLY A 41 11.81 7.18 9.97
CA GLY A 41 13.17 6.92 9.50
C GLY A 41 13.23 5.66 8.65
N PRO A 42 14.45 5.14 8.37
CA PRO A 42 14.56 3.89 7.63
C PRO A 42 13.81 2.79 8.36
N ASP A 43 12.89 2.14 7.66
CA ASP A 43 12.06 1.11 8.24
C ASP A 43 12.48 -0.27 7.74
N ASP A 44 11.83 -1.29 8.27
CA ASP A 44 12.04 -2.68 7.86
C ASP A 44 11.06 -3.07 6.76
N GLY A 45 10.74 -2.15 5.86
CA GLY A 45 9.81 -2.41 4.78
C GLY A 45 8.36 -2.42 5.25
N VAL A 46 8.02 -1.56 6.24
CA VAL A 46 6.66 -1.43 6.71
C VAL A 46 6.33 0.02 7.02
N ASP A 47 5.34 0.59 6.32
CA ASP A 47 4.82 1.93 6.59
C ASP A 47 3.58 1.87 7.47
N GLY A 48 2.93 0.73 7.54
CA GLY A 48 1.78 0.52 8.41
C GLY A 48 1.46 -0.95 8.56
N SER A 49 0.81 -1.31 9.66
CA SER A 49 0.42 -2.68 9.91
C SER A 49 -0.73 -2.74 10.91
N THR A 50 -1.44 -3.86 10.91
CA THR A 50 -2.42 -4.17 11.95
C THR A 50 -2.79 -5.64 11.88
N CYS A 51 -3.44 -6.14 12.94
CA CYS A 51 -4.12 -7.42 12.89
C CYS A 51 -5.62 -7.16 12.85
N PHE A 52 -6.29 -7.70 11.85
CA PHE A 52 -7.71 -7.49 11.66
C PHE A 52 -8.38 -8.82 11.29
N LEU A 53 -9.37 -9.21 12.06
CA LEU A 53 -10.08 -10.49 11.88
C LEU A 53 -9.12 -11.69 11.86
N GLY A 54 -8.09 -11.65 12.72
CA GLY A 54 -7.12 -12.73 12.86
C GLY A 54 -6.06 -12.78 11.77
N ARG A 55 -6.01 -11.79 10.89
CA ARG A 55 -5.05 -11.73 9.78
C ARG A 55 -4.12 -10.55 9.96
N LYS A 56 -2.85 -10.76 9.68
CA LYS A 56 -1.84 -9.70 9.77
C LYS A 56 -1.77 -8.96 8.44
N ILE A 57 -2.02 -7.65 8.50
CA ILE A 57 -2.00 -6.77 7.34
C ILE A 57 -0.71 -5.95 7.36
N HIS A 58 -0.02 -5.93 6.24
CA HIS A 58 1.23 -5.20 6.03
C HIS A 58 1.02 -4.18 4.92
N PHE A 59 1.48 -2.96 5.15
CA PHE A 59 1.40 -1.88 4.16
C PHE A 59 2.77 -1.28 3.96
N GLN A 60 3.13 -1.06 2.70
CA GLN A 60 4.38 -0.41 2.33
C GLN A 60 4.11 0.53 1.16
N SER A 61 4.71 1.72 1.19
CA SER A 61 4.63 2.67 0.09
C SER A 61 6.02 2.89 -0.52
N LYS A 62 6.05 3.05 -1.82
CA LYS A 62 7.25 3.40 -2.58
C LYS A 62 6.85 4.44 -3.60
N LEU A 63 6.89 5.70 -3.21
CA LEU A 63 6.36 6.81 -4.00
C LEU A 63 7.41 7.35 -4.98
N SER A 64 7.85 6.47 -5.88
CA SER A 64 8.84 6.77 -6.90
C SER A 64 8.19 7.31 -8.16
N ALA A 65 8.86 8.24 -8.83
CA ALA A 65 8.46 8.70 -10.16
C ALA A 65 8.72 7.65 -11.24
N ASN A 66 9.46 6.61 -10.92
CA ASN A 66 9.77 5.50 -11.82
C ASN A 66 8.89 4.30 -11.50
N PHE A 67 8.60 3.49 -12.51
CA PHE A 67 7.93 2.21 -12.31
C PHE A 67 8.83 1.29 -11.49
N LEU A 68 8.24 0.56 -10.55
CA LEU A 68 8.99 -0.33 -9.67
C LEU A 68 9.53 -1.54 -10.44
N SER A 69 10.78 -1.89 -10.15
CA SER A 69 11.52 -2.92 -10.89
C SER A 69 11.56 -4.25 -10.13
N LYS A 70 12.21 -5.24 -10.74
CA LYS A 70 12.39 -6.55 -10.11
C LYS A 70 13.14 -6.48 -8.78
N ASP A 71 14.06 -5.52 -8.61
CA ASP A 71 14.79 -5.37 -7.35
C ASP A 71 13.86 -4.91 -6.24
N GLU A 72 12.92 -4.03 -6.55
CA GLU A 72 11.90 -3.63 -5.59
C GLU A 72 11.00 -4.82 -5.24
N ALA A 73 10.69 -5.68 -6.20
CA ALA A 73 9.91 -6.89 -5.96
C ALA A 73 10.63 -7.84 -5.00
N ARG A 74 11.95 -8.00 -5.15
CA ARG A 74 12.76 -8.83 -4.26
C ARG A 74 12.70 -8.31 -2.83
N LYS A 75 12.88 -7.02 -2.65
CA LYS A 75 12.80 -6.38 -1.33
C LYS A 75 11.42 -6.54 -0.72
N TYR A 76 10.40 -6.30 -1.51
CA TYR A 76 9.02 -6.40 -1.06
C TYR A 76 8.68 -7.83 -0.62
N TYR A 77 9.06 -8.82 -1.42
CA TYR A 77 8.86 -10.22 -1.05
C TYR A 77 9.54 -10.54 0.28
N SER A 78 10.78 -10.10 0.45
CA SER A 78 11.53 -10.30 1.68
C SER A 78 10.81 -9.68 2.88
N ASP A 79 10.29 -8.47 2.71
CA ASP A 79 9.57 -7.77 3.78
C ASP A 79 8.27 -8.49 4.14
N ILE A 80 7.52 -8.94 3.15
CA ILE A 80 6.29 -9.72 3.37
C ILE A 80 6.58 -10.96 4.22
N LYS A 81 7.64 -11.68 3.89
CA LYS A 81 8.01 -12.91 4.60
C LYS A 81 8.54 -12.61 6.00
N TYR A 82 9.36 -11.58 6.12
CA TYR A 82 9.93 -11.19 7.41
C TYR A 82 8.83 -10.80 8.40
N HIS A 83 7.85 -10.04 7.94
CA HIS A 83 6.74 -9.58 8.78
C HIS A 83 5.60 -10.59 8.87
N MET A 84 5.72 -11.73 8.21
CA MET A 84 4.71 -12.81 8.23
C MET A 84 3.30 -12.29 7.90
N ALA A 85 3.20 -11.49 6.84
CA ALA A 85 1.94 -10.89 6.44
C ALA A 85 0.99 -11.92 5.84
N ASP A 86 -0.28 -11.84 6.21
CA ASP A 86 -1.36 -12.59 5.57
C ASP A 86 -1.92 -11.81 4.39
N ILE A 87 -1.98 -10.49 4.53
CA ILE A 87 -2.41 -9.56 3.50
C ILE A 87 -1.33 -8.48 3.40
N SER A 88 -0.91 -8.16 2.19
CA SER A 88 0.05 -7.08 1.97
C SER A 88 -0.45 -6.11 0.92
N ILE A 89 -0.28 -4.83 1.19
CA ILE A 89 -0.66 -3.75 0.29
C ILE A 89 0.59 -2.95 -0.03
N MET A 90 0.88 -2.79 -1.31
CA MET A 90 1.95 -1.92 -1.78
C MET A 90 1.31 -0.74 -2.50
N LEU A 91 1.75 0.47 -2.16
CA LEU A 91 1.35 1.69 -2.84
C LEU A 91 2.55 2.23 -3.61
N ALA A 92 2.48 2.16 -4.93
CA ALA A 92 3.51 2.72 -5.80
C ALA A 92 3.13 4.13 -6.24
N GLY A 93 4.13 4.90 -6.64
CA GLY A 93 3.87 6.25 -7.18
C GLY A 93 3.17 6.18 -8.52
N VAL A 94 3.74 5.48 -9.49
CA VAL A 94 3.21 5.44 -10.86
C VAL A 94 2.84 4.05 -11.34
N GLY A 95 3.49 3.01 -10.84
CA GLY A 95 3.13 1.66 -11.26
C GLY A 95 4.27 0.66 -11.10
N TYR A 96 4.09 -0.49 -11.75
CA TYR A 96 4.97 -1.65 -11.61
C TYR A 96 5.40 -2.12 -12.98
N LYS A 97 6.70 -2.39 -13.15
CA LYS A 97 7.19 -3.02 -14.38
C LYS A 97 6.71 -4.47 -14.45
N GLU A 98 6.61 -5.00 -15.65
CA GLU A 98 6.27 -6.41 -15.84
C GLU A 98 7.27 -7.31 -15.10
N THR A 99 8.55 -6.93 -15.09
CA THR A 99 9.59 -7.66 -14.37
C THR A 99 9.37 -7.66 -12.86
N PHE A 100 8.74 -6.61 -12.30
CA PHE A 100 8.32 -6.61 -10.91
C PHE A 100 7.28 -7.70 -10.66
N LEU A 101 6.24 -7.72 -11.50
CA LEU A 101 5.15 -8.69 -11.37
C LEU A 101 5.65 -10.11 -11.52
N ASP A 102 6.48 -10.37 -12.53
CA ASP A 102 7.04 -11.69 -12.77
C ASP A 102 7.88 -12.17 -11.59
N ARG A 103 8.69 -11.27 -11.03
CA ARG A 103 9.55 -11.62 -9.91
C ARG A 103 8.76 -11.90 -8.65
N LEU A 104 7.78 -11.06 -8.34
CA LEU A 104 6.98 -11.22 -7.13
C LEU A 104 6.13 -12.48 -7.19
N PHE A 105 5.37 -12.63 -8.26
CA PHE A 105 4.44 -13.75 -8.41
C PHE A 105 5.10 -15.04 -8.88
N GLY A 106 6.41 -15.00 -9.13
CA GLY A 106 7.19 -16.20 -9.44
C GLY A 106 7.59 -17.01 -8.23
N HIS A 107 7.45 -16.48 -7.01
CA HIS A 107 7.75 -17.23 -5.80
C HIS A 107 6.68 -18.29 -5.54
N PRO A 108 7.07 -19.57 -5.29
CA PRO A 108 6.09 -20.65 -5.15
C PRO A 108 5.10 -20.46 -4.00
N ASP A 109 5.50 -19.76 -2.94
CA ASP A 109 4.70 -19.57 -1.74
C ASP A 109 3.92 -18.25 -1.73
N ILE A 110 3.99 -17.45 -2.81
CA ILE A 110 3.36 -16.13 -2.80
C ILE A 110 1.82 -16.23 -2.75
N ASN A 111 1.28 -17.35 -3.20
CA ASN A 111 -0.18 -17.55 -3.20
C ASN A 111 -0.77 -17.67 -1.80
N SER A 112 0.06 -17.86 -0.77
CA SER A 112 -0.42 -17.90 0.61
C SER A 112 -0.68 -16.49 1.17
N VAL A 113 -0.31 -15.44 0.44
CA VAL A 113 -0.49 -14.05 0.85
C VAL A 113 -1.43 -13.35 -0.12
N VAL A 114 -2.39 -12.63 0.40
CA VAL A 114 -3.25 -11.76 -0.42
C VAL A 114 -2.49 -10.48 -0.67
N ILE A 115 -2.24 -10.15 -1.94
CA ILE A 115 -1.44 -8.98 -2.30
C ILE A 115 -2.28 -8.01 -3.11
N HIS A 116 -2.26 -6.75 -2.69
CA HIS A 116 -2.89 -5.65 -3.41
C HIS A 116 -1.81 -4.67 -3.85
N LEU A 117 -1.61 -4.54 -5.15
CA LEU A 117 -0.64 -3.62 -5.74
C LEU A 117 -1.40 -2.40 -6.24
N LEU A 118 -1.24 -1.29 -5.54
CA LEU A 118 -1.96 -0.05 -5.82
C LEU A 118 -1.01 1.04 -6.30
N THR A 119 -1.56 2.04 -6.97
CA THR A 119 -0.85 3.25 -7.33
C THR A 119 -1.53 4.45 -6.68
N LEU A 120 -0.86 5.61 -6.69
CA LEU A 120 -1.48 6.85 -6.21
C LEU A 120 -2.76 7.15 -7.00
N GLN A 121 -2.77 6.86 -8.30
CA GLN A 121 -3.96 7.06 -9.12
C GLN A 121 -5.12 6.19 -8.63
N ASP A 122 -4.85 4.91 -8.30
CA ASP A 122 -5.86 4.03 -7.73
C ASP A 122 -6.47 4.61 -6.46
N LEU A 123 -5.62 5.15 -5.61
CA LEU A 123 -6.04 5.71 -4.33
C LEU A 123 -6.93 6.95 -4.53
N PHE A 124 -6.49 7.90 -5.35
CA PHE A 124 -7.21 9.15 -5.53
C PHE A 124 -8.48 9.00 -6.35
N GLU A 125 -8.48 8.09 -7.32
CA GLU A 125 -9.66 7.84 -8.17
C GLU A 125 -10.58 6.75 -7.63
N ARG A 126 -10.20 6.12 -6.52
CA ARG A 126 -10.95 5.03 -5.89
C ARG A 126 -11.28 3.93 -6.90
N SER A 127 -10.25 3.44 -7.58
CA SER A 127 -10.38 2.42 -8.61
C SER A 127 -10.95 1.11 -8.05
N ASN A 128 -11.30 0.18 -8.95
CA ASN A 128 -11.75 -1.14 -8.53
C ASN A 128 -10.69 -1.89 -7.73
N LYS A 129 -9.42 -1.72 -8.07
CA LYS A 129 -8.31 -2.30 -7.29
C LYS A 129 -8.28 -1.78 -5.87
N PHE A 130 -8.47 -0.47 -5.71
CA PHE A 130 -8.54 0.15 -4.40
C PHE A 130 -9.74 -0.37 -3.60
N GLN A 131 -10.90 -0.46 -4.23
CA GLN A 131 -12.11 -0.97 -3.60
C GLN A 131 -11.95 -2.42 -3.15
N ASN A 132 -11.28 -3.25 -3.94
CA ASN A 132 -10.98 -4.62 -3.55
C ASN A 132 -10.06 -4.68 -2.34
N ALA A 133 -9.06 -3.81 -2.28
CA ALA A 133 -8.17 -3.74 -1.12
C ALA A 133 -8.92 -3.34 0.14
N LEU A 134 -9.85 -2.39 0.04
CA LEU A 134 -10.63 -1.95 1.19
C LEU A 134 -11.42 -3.06 1.86
N LYS A 135 -11.82 -4.09 1.12
CA LYS A 135 -12.56 -5.22 1.69
C LYS A 135 -11.75 -5.99 2.73
N ASP A 136 -10.43 -5.93 2.65
CA ASP A 136 -9.54 -6.63 3.56
C ASP A 136 -9.06 -5.74 4.72
N LEU A 137 -9.50 -4.48 4.77
CA LEU A 137 -8.99 -3.50 5.72
C LEU A 137 -10.05 -3.11 6.76
N PRO A 138 -9.62 -2.70 7.97
CA PRO A 138 -10.53 -2.14 8.97
C PRO A 138 -10.86 -0.69 8.62
N THR A 139 -11.63 -0.50 7.55
CA THR A 139 -11.97 0.82 7.04
C THR A 139 -12.92 1.57 7.97
N LEU A 140 -13.10 2.86 7.68
CA LEU A 140 -14.04 3.70 8.43
C LEU A 140 -15.46 3.14 8.40
N GLU A 141 -15.87 2.57 7.27
CA GLU A 141 -17.18 1.95 7.14
C GLU A 141 -17.36 0.79 8.12
N ASN A 142 -16.37 -0.10 8.20
CA ASN A 142 -16.41 -1.21 9.16
C ASN A 142 -16.45 -0.68 10.59
N LEU A 143 -15.71 0.37 10.87
CA LEU A 143 -15.67 0.98 12.17
C LEU A 143 -17.03 1.59 12.54
N ASP A 144 -17.65 2.29 11.60
CA ASP A 144 -18.98 2.88 11.79
C ASP A 144 -20.01 1.79 12.12
N ASN A 145 -19.97 0.67 11.42
CA ASN A 145 -20.87 -0.44 11.68
C ASN A 145 -20.70 -0.97 13.11
N ILE A 146 -19.46 -1.09 13.56
CA ILE A 146 -19.16 -1.54 14.92
C ILE A 146 -19.70 -0.54 15.95
N LEU A 147 -19.50 0.74 15.71
CA LEU A 147 -19.89 1.80 16.65
C LEU A 147 -21.40 2.03 16.71
N ARG A 148 -22.15 1.63 15.69
CA ARG A 148 -23.60 1.82 15.65
C ARG A 148 -24.37 0.79 16.48
N PHE A 149 -23.75 -0.29 16.83
CA PHE A 149 -24.41 -1.30 17.63
C PHE A 149 -24.35 -0.91 19.10
N PRO A 150 -25.49 -0.91 19.78
CA PRO A 150 -25.53 -0.62 21.22
C PRO A 150 -24.82 -1.68 22.03
#